data_27296d4439f7b2140213f3aa1df57b3c
#
_entry.id   27296d4439f7b2140213f3aa1df57b3c
#
_cell.length_a   1.000
_cell.length_b   1.000
_cell.length_c   1.000
_cell.angle_alpha   90.00
_cell.angle_beta   90.00
_cell.angle_gamma   90.00
#
_symmetry.space_group_name_H-M   'P 1'
#
loop_
_entity.id
_entity.type
_entity.pdbx_description
1 polymer ?
#
loop_
_entity_poly.entity_id
_entity_poly.type
_entity_poly.pdbx_seq_one_letter_code
_entity_poly.pdbx_strand_id
1 'polypeptide(L)'
;VFIDKNAFEADGIIVVNRIKPHTKFKAPIESGLMKMMAIGMGKQKGAEYYHRAAIQYTFPKIIVDAGREVLKKAHILCGLGLVENGYDQTAVITALLPEELEEREKELLVLAKRMMPRLPFNEIDLLIIDEMGKDISGTGIDPNVTGRNRDIIGVFPHPVNARRLFVRDLTPSSGGNATGIGLADLTTKRLVDKIDRLSTYTNCITGISLEKAAIPMHFETDRECIRVALGSVGLIPPERSRVVRIKNTLQLDEVEVSEIYKDEITGRQDLEILEGPRPISFDARGNLAPLIVHGADRKGDN
;
A
#
# COMPACT_ATOMS: atom_id res chain seq x y z
N VAL A 1 -26.19 10.49 -7.02
CA VAL A 1 -25.27 10.16 -5.91
C VAL A 1 -25.93 9.11 -5.01
N PHE A 2 -25.15 8.17 -4.51
CA PHE A 2 -25.59 7.16 -3.56
C PHE A 2 -25.20 7.58 -2.15
N ILE A 3 -26.09 7.43 -1.19
CA ILE A 3 -25.83 7.70 0.22
C ILE A 3 -26.58 6.69 1.08
N ASP A 4 -25.99 6.31 2.18
CA ASP A 4 -26.63 5.47 3.20
C ASP A 4 -27.90 6.15 3.73
N LYS A 5 -29.02 5.42 3.77
CA LYS A 5 -30.31 5.96 4.18
C LYS A 5 -30.29 6.47 5.61
N ASN A 6 -29.71 5.67 6.54
CA ASN A 6 -29.69 6.03 7.97
C ASN A 6 -28.84 7.29 8.21
N ALA A 7 -27.72 7.42 7.46
CA ALA A 7 -26.90 8.63 7.54
C ALA A 7 -27.64 9.85 6.99
N PHE A 8 -28.37 9.70 5.87
CA PHE A 8 -29.09 10.80 5.24
C PHE A 8 -30.31 11.28 6.06
N GLU A 9 -30.96 10.38 6.78
CA GLU A 9 -32.12 10.67 7.64
C GLU A 9 -31.73 11.11 9.07
N ALA A 10 -30.43 11.10 9.42
CA ALA A 10 -29.96 11.57 10.72
C ALA A 10 -30.02 13.10 10.84
N ASP A 11 -30.12 13.60 12.09
CA ASP A 11 -30.13 15.03 12.38
C ASP A 11 -28.85 15.76 11.95
N GLY A 12 -27.75 15.03 11.77
CA GLY A 12 -26.49 15.54 11.28
C GLY A 12 -25.44 14.44 11.13
N ILE A 13 -24.45 14.69 10.30
CA ILE A 13 -23.40 13.72 9.93
C ILE A 13 -22.03 14.31 10.29
N ILE A 14 -21.23 13.58 11.06
CA ILE A 14 -19.81 13.83 11.24
C ILE A 14 -19.06 12.80 10.40
N VAL A 15 -18.31 13.27 9.39
CA VAL A 15 -17.54 12.40 8.51
C VAL A 15 -16.14 12.21 9.09
N VAL A 16 -15.80 10.99 9.46
CA VAL A 16 -14.49 10.66 10.05
C VAL A 16 -13.72 9.74 9.12
N ASN A 17 -12.50 10.12 8.73
CA ASN A 17 -11.64 9.23 7.94
C ASN A 17 -10.17 9.64 8.00
N ARG A 18 -9.30 8.66 7.72
CA ARG A 18 -7.87 8.90 7.46
C ARG A 18 -7.69 9.54 6.09
N ILE A 19 -6.85 10.58 6.04
CA ILE A 19 -6.41 11.23 4.80
C ILE A 19 -5.05 10.66 4.42
N LYS A 20 -4.99 9.96 3.29
CA LYS A 20 -3.78 9.26 2.83
C LYS A 20 -3.74 9.09 1.32
N PRO A 21 -2.55 8.85 0.73
CA PRO A 21 -2.43 8.55 -0.69
C PRO A 21 -3.25 7.32 -1.10
N HIS A 22 -3.84 7.37 -2.29
CA HIS A 22 -4.57 6.26 -2.86
C HIS A 22 -3.62 5.27 -3.53
N THR A 23 -3.97 3.97 -3.49
CA THR A 23 -3.16 2.88 -4.04
C THR A 23 -3.33 2.67 -5.55
N LYS A 24 -4.18 3.45 -6.23
CA LYS A 24 -4.49 3.28 -7.66
C LYS A 24 -4.18 4.49 -8.52
N PHE A 25 -4.20 5.69 -7.97
CA PHE A 25 -4.03 6.94 -8.72
C PHE A 25 -3.41 8.02 -7.83
N LYS A 26 -2.91 9.08 -8.49
CA LYS A 26 -2.39 10.30 -7.86
C LYS A 26 -3.25 11.49 -8.27
N ALA A 27 -3.69 12.29 -7.28
CA ALA A 27 -4.50 13.48 -7.47
C ALA A 27 -4.37 14.44 -6.28
N PRO A 28 -4.91 15.67 -6.37
CA PRO A 28 -5.00 16.59 -5.22
C PRO A 28 -5.90 16.07 -4.09
N ILE A 29 -6.92 15.27 -4.41
CA ILE A 29 -7.77 14.52 -3.47
C ILE A 29 -7.71 13.05 -3.85
N GLU A 30 -7.37 12.21 -2.88
CA GLU A 30 -7.18 10.77 -3.10
C GLU A 30 -8.04 9.93 -2.14
N SER A 31 -7.53 9.62 -0.94
CA SER A 31 -8.27 8.88 0.07
C SER A 31 -8.42 9.73 1.33
N GLY A 32 -9.66 10.09 1.66
CA GLY A 32 -9.97 11.00 2.77
C GLY A 32 -11.47 11.18 2.95
N LEU A 33 -11.87 12.33 3.43
CA LEU A 33 -13.26 12.66 3.76
C LEU A 33 -14.16 12.72 2.52
N MET A 34 -13.66 13.32 1.42
CA MET A 34 -14.37 13.35 0.13
C MET A 34 -14.64 11.93 -0.38
N LYS A 35 -13.64 11.04 -0.30
CA LYS A 35 -13.82 9.63 -0.65
C LYS A 35 -14.77 8.92 0.30
N MET A 36 -14.75 9.21 1.59
CA MET A 36 -15.68 8.63 2.55
C MET A 36 -17.11 9.01 2.20
N MET A 37 -17.38 10.28 1.85
CA MET A 37 -18.71 10.72 1.41
C MET A 37 -19.14 10.05 0.10
N ALA A 38 -18.26 9.93 -0.88
CA ALA A 38 -18.58 9.31 -2.16
C ALA A 38 -18.73 7.79 -2.06
N ILE A 39 -17.70 7.09 -1.58
CA ILE A 39 -17.60 5.62 -1.62
C ILE A 39 -18.10 4.99 -0.31
N GLY A 40 -17.63 5.49 0.84
CA GLY A 40 -17.98 4.92 2.15
C GLY A 40 -19.48 5.01 2.44
N MET A 41 -20.04 6.20 2.32
CA MET A 41 -21.47 6.44 2.51
C MET A 41 -22.32 5.93 1.33
N GLY A 42 -21.72 5.76 0.13
CA GLY A 42 -22.37 5.16 -1.02
C GLY A 42 -22.63 3.66 -0.89
N LYS A 43 -22.03 2.99 0.10
CA LYS A 43 -22.10 1.55 0.34
C LYS A 43 -21.75 0.73 -0.90
N GLN A 44 -22.17 -0.54 -0.94
CA GLN A 44 -21.83 -1.45 -2.04
C GLN A 44 -22.31 -0.93 -3.39
N LYS A 45 -23.57 -0.51 -3.50
CA LYS A 45 -24.15 -0.01 -4.77
C LYS A 45 -23.42 1.21 -5.29
N GLY A 46 -23.10 2.17 -4.41
CA GLY A 46 -22.32 3.35 -4.78
C GLY A 46 -20.90 2.98 -5.20
N ALA A 47 -20.23 2.13 -4.45
CA ALA A 47 -18.88 1.67 -4.77
C ALA A 47 -18.81 0.99 -6.14
N GLU A 48 -19.71 0.03 -6.44
CA GLU A 48 -19.77 -0.64 -7.73
C GLU A 48 -20.01 0.35 -8.88
N TYR A 49 -20.98 1.25 -8.72
CA TYR A 49 -21.28 2.25 -9.73
C TYR A 49 -20.09 3.18 -10.00
N TYR A 50 -19.50 3.74 -8.94
CA TYR A 50 -18.42 4.70 -9.07
C TYR A 50 -17.13 4.07 -9.60
N HIS A 51 -16.80 2.85 -9.22
CA HIS A 51 -15.65 2.15 -9.80
C HIS A 51 -15.84 1.90 -11.29
N ARG A 52 -17.04 1.49 -11.73
CA ARG A 52 -17.34 1.32 -13.15
C ARG A 52 -17.28 2.65 -13.92
N ALA A 53 -17.86 3.71 -13.36
CA ALA A 53 -17.85 5.04 -13.98
C ALA A 53 -16.41 5.62 -14.07
N ALA A 54 -15.52 5.23 -13.18
CA ALA A 54 -14.13 5.70 -13.16
C ALA A 54 -13.33 5.32 -14.43
N ILE A 55 -13.75 4.30 -15.17
CA ILE A 55 -13.16 3.95 -16.46
C ILE A 55 -13.35 5.08 -17.49
N GLN A 56 -14.48 5.78 -17.43
CA GLN A 56 -14.83 6.86 -18.37
C GLN A 56 -14.50 8.25 -17.84
N TYR A 57 -14.71 8.48 -16.54
CA TYR A 57 -14.67 9.82 -15.93
C TYR A 57 -13.52 10.07 -14.98
N THR A 58 -12.62 9.11 -14.76
CA THR A 58 -11.55 9.08 -13.78
C THR A 58 -12.03 9.06 -12.31
N PHE A 59 -11.30 8.34 -11.47
CA PHE A 59 -11.69 8.18 -10.06
C PHE A 59 -11.63 9.49 -9.26
N PRO A 60 -10.57 10.33 -9.42
CA PRO A 60 -10.50 11.63 -8.74
C PRO A 60 -11.70 12.53 -9.00
N LYS A 61 -12.11 12.63 -10.27
CA LYS A 61 -13.27 13.46 -10.65
C LYS A 61 -14.55 12.97 -9.98
N ILE A 62 -14.78 11.65 -9.95
CA ILE A 62 -15.98 11.06 -9.34
C ILE A 62 -15.99 11.32 -7.83
N ILE A 63 -14.87 11.16 -7.13
CA ILE A 63 -14.77 11.41 -5.69
C ILE A 63 -15.14 12.86 -5.38
N VAL A 64 -14.59 13.80 -6.13
CA VAL A 64 -14.84 15.23 -5.91
C VAL A 64 -16.29 15.59 -6.23
N ASP A 65 -16.81 15.17 -7.39
CA ASP A 65 -18.17 15.53 -7.82
C ASP A 65 -19.23 14.89 -6.89
N ALA A 66 -19.07 13.62 -6.51
CA ALA A 66 -19.98 12.96 -5.59
C ALA A 66 -19.90 13.53 -4.18
N GLY A 67 -18.70 13.82 -3.69
CA GLY A 67 -18.50 14.46 -2.38
C GLY A 67 -19.14 15.84 -2.30
N ARG A 68 -18.97 16.67 -3.32
CA ARG A 68 -19.64 17.99 -3.43
C ARG A 68 -21.15 17.89 -3.42
N GLU A 69 -21.72 16.88 -4.11
CA GLU A 69 -23.17 16.66 -4.09
C GLU A 69 -23.68 16.19 -2.71
N VAL A 70 -22.88 15.40 -1.99
CA VAL A 70 -23.19 15.02 -0.59
C VAL A 70 -23.17 16.26 0.30
N LEU A 71 -22.11 17.09 0.23
CA LEU A 71 -22.01 18.35 0.97
C LEU A 71 -23.18 19.30 0.74
N LYS A 72 -23.77 19.32 -0.48
CA LYS A 72 -24.91 20.16 -0.81
C LYS A 72 -26.24 19.61 -0.28
N LYS A 73 -26.41 18.28 -0.22
CA LYS A 73 -27.72 17.66 -0.05
C LYS A 73 -27.90 16.95 1.31
N ALA A 74 -26.81 16.57 1.94
CA ALA A 74 -26.83 15.95 3.25
C ALA A 74 -26.42 16.95 4.35
N HIS A 75 -26.94 16.77 5.55
CA HIS A 75 -26.62 17.64 6.68
C HIS A 75 -25.26 17.27 7.28
N ILE A 76 -24.17 17.64 6.61
CA ILE A 76 -22.81 17.43 7.12
C ILE A 76 -22.52 18.53 8.14
N LEU A 77 -22.27 18.13 9.40
CA LEU A 77 -21.92 19.06 10.49
C LEU A 77 -20.43 19.45 10.41
N CYS A 78 -19.55 18.44 10.26
CA CYS A 78 -18.11 18.63 10.10
C CYS A 78 -17.45 17.38 9.55
N GLY A 79 -16.21 17.52 9.08
CA GLY A 79 -15.28 16.44 8.82
C GLY A 79 -14.23 16.34 9.92
N LEU A 80 -13.86 15.11 10.32
CA LEU A 80 -12.72 14.85 11.18
C LEU A 80 -11.65 14.09 10.37
N GLY A 81 -10.64 14.82 9.92
CA GLY A 81 -9.53 14.29 9.15
C GLY A 81 -8.40 13.81 10.05
N LEU A 82 -7.90 12.60 9.80
CA LEU A 82 -6.78 12.00 10.53
C LEU A 82 -5.60 11.80 9.56
N VAL A 83 -4.39 12.18 9.98
CA VAL A 83 -3.15 11.89 9.26
C VAL A 83 -2.29 10.99 10.14
N GLU A 84 -1.80 9.91 9.57
CA GLU A 84 -0.89 8.97 10.23
C GLU A 84 0.55 9.21 9.78
N ASN A 85 1.50 8.94 10.69
CA ASN A 85 2.92 8.96 10.40
C ASN A 85 3.41 7.61 9.81
N GLY A 86 4.72 7.49 9.56
CA GLY A 86 5.34 6.28 9.02
C GLY A 86 5.32 5.06 9.94
N TYR A 87 4.87 5.22 11.19
CA TYR A 87 4.74 4.17 12.20
C TYR A 87 3.28 3.74 12.44
N ASP A 88 2.36 4.11 11.53
CA ASP A 88 0.91 3.84 11.67
C ASP A 88 0.30 4.48 12.93
N GLN A 89 0.87 5.60 13.39
CA GLN A 89 0.38 6.35 14.54
C GLN A 89 -0.30 7.63 14.07
N THR A 90 -1.37 8.02 14.76
CA THR A 90 -2.08 9.28 14.47
C THR A 90 -1.19 10.46 14.82
N ALA A 91 -0.74 11.21 13.81
CA ALA A 91 0.10 12.39 13.95
C ALA A 91 -0.73 13.67 14.01
N VAL A 92 -1.85 13.73 13.27
CA VAL A 92 -2.73 14.91 13.21
C VAL A 92 -4.19 14.50 13.24
N ILE A 93 -4.98 15.20 14.05
CA ILE A 93 -6.45 15.17 14.06
C ILE A 93 -6.94 16.59 13.83
N THR A 94 -7.76 16.80 12.80
CA THR A 94 -8.26 18.13 12.46
C THR A 94 -9.76 18.08 12.19
N ALA A 95 -10.54 18.94 12.87
CA ALA A 95 -11.92 19.19 12.54
C ALA A 95 -12.02 20.22 11.43
N LEU A 96 -12.87 19.98 10.44
CA LEU A 96 -13.03 20.79 9.23
C LEU A 96 -14.50 21.14 9.03
N LEU A 97 -14.80 22.40 8.78
CA LEU A 97 -16.13 22.82 8.39
C LEU A 97 -16.48 22.37 6.98
N PRO A 98 -17.76 22.13 6.65
CA PRO A 98 -18.16 21.64 5.33
C PRO A 98 -17.64 22.47 4.15
N GLU A 99 -17.63 23.80 4.30
CA GLU A 99 -17.21 24.75 3.29
C GLU A 99 -15.70 24.76 3.00
N GLU A 100 -14.87 24.36 3.97
CA GLU A 100 -13.41 24.33 3.83
C GLU A 100 -12.86 22.92 3.58
N LEU A 101 -13.71 21.89 3.73
CA LEU A 101 -13.31 20.48 3.78
C LEU A 101 -12.49 20.06 2.56
N GLU A 102 -12.91 20.44 1.35
CA GLU A 102 -12.23 20.06 0.11
C GLU A 102 -10.80 20.64 0.03
N GLU A 103 -10.61 21.91 0.36
CA GLU A 103 -9.29 22.56 0.26
C GLU A 103 -8.36 22.10 1.39
N ARG A 104 -8.88 21.97 2.60
CA ARG A 104 -8.09 21.51 3.74
C ARG A 104 -7.68 20.04 3.60
N GLU A 105 -8.53 19.19 2.99
CA GLU A 105 -8.15 17.80 2.69
C GLU A 105 -6.96 17.71 1.73
N LYS A 106 -6.86 18.60 0.74
CA LYS A 106 -5.70 18.68 -0.17
C LYS A 106 -4.40 18.98 0.59
N GLU A 107 -4.43 19.93 1.51
CA GLU A 107 -3.27 20.29 2.34
C GLU A 107 -2.87 19.13 3.26
N LEU A 108 -3.83 18.48 3.91
CA LEU A 108 -3.60 17.34 4.78
C LEU A 108 -3.08 16.13 3.99
N LEU A 109 -3.51 15.95 2.73
CA LEU A 109 -2.96 14.90 1.87
C LEU A 109 -1.49 15.16 1.51
N VAL A 110 -1.08 16.41 1.30
CA VAL A 110 0.35 16.75 1.11
C VAL A 110 1.15 16.38 2.35
N LEU A 111 0.63 16.67 3.55
CA LEU A 111 1.27 16.29 4.81
C LEU A 111 1.35 14.76 4.94
N ALA A 112 0.25 14.04 4.69
CA ALA A 112 0.21 12.58 4.71
C ALA A 112 1.26 11.96 3.77
N LYS A 113 1.40 12.49 2.54
CA LYS A 113 2.44 12.05 1.58
C LYS A 113 3.87 12.27 2.09
N ARG A 114 4.11 13.31 2.88
CA ARG A 114 5.43 13.56 3.49
C ARG A 114 5.74 12.61 4.64
N MET A 115 4.72 12.22 5.38
CA MET A 115 4.85 11.33 6.56
C MET A 115 4.86 9.84 6.22
N MET A 116 4.52 9.45 4.97
CA MET A 116 4.55 8.04 4.57
C MET A 116 5.93 7.41 4.69
N PRO A 117 5.99 6.14 5.10
CA PRO A 117 7.24 5.38 5.05
C PRO A 117 7.69 5.20 3.59
N ARG A 118 9.01 5.19 3.36
CA ARG A 118 9.60 5.10 2.02
C ARG A 118 10.74 4.10 2.02
N LEU A 119 10.91 3.43 0.89
CA LEU A 119 12.13 2.67 0.65
C LEU A 119 13.33 3.62 0.58
N PRO A 120 14.49 3.23 1.12
CA PRO A 120 15.68 4.09 1.15
C PRO A 120 16.32 4.28 -0.23
N PHE A 121 15.99 3.43 -1.21
CA PHE A 121 16.57 3.44 -2.56
C PHE A 121 15.47 3.40 -3.62
N ASN A 122 15.74 4.05 -4.76
CA ASN A 122 14.79 4.09 -5.88
C ASN A 122 15.06 2.98 -6.91
N GLU A 123 16.32 2.67 -7.20
CA GLU A 123 16.70 1.62 -8.15
C GLU A 123 16.96 0.30 -7.44
N ILE A 124 16.09 -0.67 -7.68
CA ILE A 124 16.09 -1.98 -7.03
C ILE A 124 15.94 -3.07 -8.08
N ASP A 125 16.88 -4.02 -8.11
CA ASP A 125 16.77 -5.17 -9.02
C ASP A 125 15.78 -6.19 -8.45
N LEU A 126 15.82 -6.43 -7.13
CA LEU A 126 14.90 -7.34 -6.44
C LEU A 126 14.43 -6.74 -5.11
N LEU A 127 13.13 -6.50 -4.99
CA LEU A 127 12.48 -6.17 -3.74
C LEU A 127 11.84 -7.45 -3.16
N ILE A 128 12.32 -7.88 -2.00
CA ILE A 128 11.76 -9.00 -1.24
C ILE A 128 10.86 -8.44 -0.15
N ILE A 129 9.62 -8.90 -0.11
CA ILE A 129 8.60 -8.50 0.87
C ILE A 129 8.23 -9.75 1.66
N ASP A 130 8.56 -9.77 2.95
CA ASP A 130 8.37 -10.96 3.77
C ASP A 130 6.90 -11.32 3.96
N GLU A 131 6.03 -10.33 4.08
CA GLU A 131 4.60 -10.54 4.24
C GLU A 131 3.75 -9.46 3.56
N MET A 132 2.62 -9.85 3.04
CA MET A 132 1.57 -8.98 2.55
C MET A 132 0.27 -9.22 3.30
N GLY A 133 -0.63 -8.24 3.32
CA GLY A 133 -1.93 -8.44 3.97
C GLY A 133 -2.84 -7.23 3.94
N LYS A 134 -4.13 -7.48 4.17
CA LYS A 134 -5.15 -6.42 4.27
C LYS A 134 -4.97 -5.54 5.50
N ASP A 135 -4.32 -6.05 6.51
CA ASP A 135 -3.88 -5.35 7.72
C ASP A 135 -2.68 -4.42 7.48
N ILE A 136 -1.94 -4.64 6.38
CA ILE A 136 -0.80 -3.81 5.97
C ILE A 136 -1.25 -2.72 5.01
N SER A 137 -1.96 -3.09 3.95
CA SER A 137 -2.46 -2.15 2.94
C SER A 137 -3.77 -2.64 2.34
N GLY A 138 -4.62 -1.73 1.89
CA GLY A 138 -5.85 -2.07 1.16
C GLY A 138 -5.61 -2.93 -0.09
N THR A 139 -4.39 -2.93 -0.63
CA THR A 139 -3.92 -3.76 -1.75
C THR A 139 -2.88 -4.81 -1.33
N GLY A 140 -2.87 -5.19 -0.06
CA GLY A 140 -1.96 -6.18 0.49
C GLY A 140 -0.51 -5.71 0.59
N ILE A 141 0.05 -5.19 -0.48
CA ILE A 141 1.29 -4.41 -0.57
C ILE A 141 0.96 -3.00 -1.06
N ASP A 142 1.62 -1.97 -0.52
CA ASP A 142 1.30 -0.60 -0.89
C ASP A 142 2.07 -0.15 -2.15
N PRO A 143 1.39 0.16 -3.26
CA PRO A 143 2.03 0.74 -4.44
C PRO A 143 2.73 2.07 -4.18
N ASN A 144 2.30 2.82 -3.16
CA ASN A 144 2.97 4.07 -2.75
C ASN A 144 4.37 3.84 -2.15
N VAL A 145 4.69 2.62 -1.78
CA VAL A 145 6.02 2.21 -1.29
C VAL A 145 6.82 1.52 -2.40
N THR A 146 6.17 0.56 -3.09
CA THR A 146 6.87 -0.30 -4.05
C THR A 146 7.02 0.31 -5.44
N GLY A 147 6.26 1.38 -5.75
CA GLY A 147 6.17 1.93 -7.10
C GLY A 147 5.40 1.04 -8.10
N ARG A 148 5.02 -0.17 -7.71
CA ARG A 148 4.38 -1.13 -8.61
C ARG A 148 2.86 -0.94 -8.61
N ASN A 149 2.35 -0.49 -9.76
CA ASN A 149 0.92 -0.43 -10.03
C ASN A 149 0.59 -1.14 -11.36
N ARG A 150 -0.50 -1.89 -11.39
CA ARG A 150 -1.04 -2.58 -12.56
C ARG A 150 -2.52 -2.27 -12.80
N ASP A 151 -3.07 -1.25 -12.15
CA ASP A 151 -4.46 -0.84 -12.38
C ASP A 151 -4.63 -0.23 -13.77
N ILE A 152 -5.73 -0.58 -14.44
CA ILE A 152 -6.13 0.02 -15.72
C ILE A 152 -6.66 1.45 -15.59
N ILE A 153 -6.87 1.92 -14.36
CA ILE A 153 -7.47 3.22 -14.05
C ILE A 153 -6.43 4.13 -13.40
N GLY A 154 -6.17 5.27 -14.03
CA GLY A 154 -5.35 6.35 -13.48
C GLY A 154 -3.86 6.25 -13.81
N VAL A 155 -3.15 7.33 -13.52
CA VAL A 155 -1.70 7.46 -13.67
C VAL A 155 -1.05 7.34 -12.29
N PHE A 156 0.00 6.55 -12.19
CA PHE A 156 0.69 6.28 -10.93
C PHE A 156 2.21 6.51 -11.06
N PRO A 157 2.66 7.76 -11.24
CA PRO A 157 4.09 8.04 -11.27
C PRO A 157 4.70 7.80 -9.89
N HIS A 158 5.84 7.10 -9.85
CA HIS A 158 6.55 6.80 -8.62
C HIS A 158 8.06 6.76 -8.85
N PRO A 159 8.90 7.27 -7.92
CA PRO A 159 10.34 7.27 -8.08
C PRO A 159 10.97 5.87 -7.95
N VAL A 160 10.37 4.97 -7.17
CA VAL A 160 10.89 3.61 -6.99
C VAL A 160 10.69 2.79 -8.25
N ASN A 161 11.79 2.21 -8.74
CA ASN A 161 11.86 1.32 -9.88
C ASN A 161 12.38 -0.06 -9.42
N ALA A 162 11.48 -0.89 -8.91
CA ALA A 162 11.80 -2.27 -8.55
C ALA A 162 11.56 -3.18 -9.76
N ARG A 163 12.65 -3.76 -10.32
CA ARG A 163 12.54 -4.64 -11.51
C ARG A 163 11.77 -5.90 -11.22
N ARG A 164 12.02 -6.52 -10.06
CA ARG A 164 11.29 -7.72 -9.57
C ARG A 164 10.79 -7.50 -8.17
N LEU A 165 9.53 -7.92 -7.94
CA LEU A 165 8.91 -8.02 -6.62
C LEU A 165 8.70 -9.48 -6.28
N PHE A 166 9.26 -9.93 -5.15
CA PHE A 166 9.02 -11.24 -4.57
C PHE A 166 8.30 -11.07 -3.24
N VAL A 167 7.09 -11.62 -3.13
CA VAL A 167 6.29 -11.62 -1.91
C VAL A 167 6.30 -13.03 -1.34
N ARG A 168 6.78 -13.17 -0.08
CA ARG A 168 7.05 -14.47 0.53
C ARG A 168 5.83 -15.10 1.16
N ASP A 169 5.00 -14.32 1.86
CA ASP A 169 3.89 -14.90 2.62
C ASP A 169 2.71 -13.92 2.77
N LEU A 170 1.57 -14.47 3.21
CA LEU A 170 0.33 -13.74 3.51
C LEU A 170 0.11 -13.73 5.03
N THR A 171 -0.21 -12.56 5.60
CA THR A 171 -0.51 -12.43 7.02
C THR A 171 -1.75 -13.25 7.42
N PRO A 172 -1.75 -13.88 8.60
CA PRO A 172 -2.95 -14.54 9.14
C PRO A 172 -4.15 -13.61 9.25
N SER A 173 -3.91 -12.35 9.63
CA SER A 173 -4.95 -11.31 9.82
C SER A 173 -5.71 -10.99 8.52
N SER A 174 -5.14 -11.31 7.36
CA SER A 174 -5.82 -11.16 6.06
C SER A 174 -6.97 -12.16 5.84
N GLY A 175 -7.07 -13.23 6.64
CA GLY A 175 -8.09 -14.26 6.46
C GLY A 175 -8.10 -14.88 5.05
N GLY A 176 -6.92 -15.01 4.43
CA GLY A 176 -6.77 -15.51 3.07
C GLY A 176 -7.00 -14.48 1.95
N ASN A 177 -7.43 -13.25 2.27
CA ASN A 177 -7.61 -12.22 1.24
C ASN A 177 -6.25 -11.71 0.73
N ALA A 178 -5.84 -12.22 -0.42
CA ALA A 178 -4.58 -11.88 -1.09
C ALA A 178 -4.75 -10.82 -2.20
N THR A 179 -5.71 -9.91 -2.06
CA THR A 179 -5.86 -8.77 -2.98
C THR A 179 -4.54 -8.02 -3.10
N GLY A 180 -4.01 -7.92 -4.34
CA GLY A 180 -2.75 -7.26 -4.64
C GLY A 180 -1.57 -8.21 -4.86
N ILE A 181 -1.74 -9.53 -4.67
CA ILE A 181 -0.68 -10.50 -4.99
C ILE A 181 -0.24 -10.40 -6.46
N GLY A 182 -1.14 -10.03 -7.36
CA GLY A 182 -0.84 -9.82 -8.79
C GLY A 182 0.08 -8.63 -9.07
N LEU A 183 0.44 -7.81 -8.07
CA LEU A 183 1.49 -6.79 -8.20
C LEU A 183 2.89 -7.41 -8.11
N ALA A 184 3.03 -8.58 -7.51
CA ALA A 184 4.29 -9.32 -7.44
C ALA A 184 4.62 -9.98 -8.78
N ASP A 185 5.91 -10.27 -8.99
CA ASP A 185 6.40 -11.08 -10.11
C ASP A 185 6.57 -12.54 -9.68
N LEU A 186 6.94 -12.76 -8.41
CA LEU A 186 7.13 -14.07 -7.81
C LEU A 186 6.50 -14.16 -6.43
N THR A 187 6.11 -15.38 -6.08
CA THR A 187 5.65 -15.72 -4.72
C THR A 187 6.00 -17.16 -4.38
N THR A 188 5.64 -17.60 -3.17
CA THR A 188 5.81 -18.99 -2.74
C THR A 188 4.51 -19.78 -2.87
N LYS A 189 4.63 -21.08 -3.03
CA LYS A 189 3.48 -21.99 -2.91
C LYS A 189 2.80 -21.84 -1.54
N ARG A 190 3.58 -21.65 -0.48
CA ARG A 190 3.09 -21.38 0.89
C ARG A 190 2.08 -20.23 0.93
N LEU A 191 2.32 -19.14 0.22
CA LEU A 191 1.37 -18.03 0.11
C LEU A 191 0.15 -18.44 -0.71
N VAL A 192 0.36 -19.06 -1.87
CA VAL A 192 -0.72 -19.47 -2.78
C VAL A 192 -1.71 -20.42 -2.09
N ASP A 193 -1.23 -21.35 -1.28
CA ASP A 193 -2.07 -22.30 -0.53
C ASP A 193 -2.95 -21.62 0.53
N LYS A 194 -2.60 -20.40 0.97
CA LYS A 194 -3.38 -19.60 1.95
C LYS A 194 -4.48 -18.74 1.30
N ILE A 195 -4.51 -18.65 -0.05
CA ILE A 195 -5.44 -17.74 -0.74
C ILE A 195 -6.88 -18.24 -0.63
N ASP A 196 -7.73 -17.45 0.03
CA ASP A 196 -9.17 -17.57 -0.11
C ASP A 196 -9.61 -16.83 -1.40
N ARG A 197 -10.03 -17.64 -2.38
CA ARG A 197 -10.41 -17.12 -3.70
C ARG A 197 -11.67 -16.28 -3.64
N LEU A 198 -12.62 -16.62 -2.79
CA LEU A 198 -13.91 -15.92 -2.71
C LEU A 198 -13.68 -14.50 -2.21
N SER A 199 -13.00 -14.32 -1.08
CA SER A 199 -12.71 -13.00 -0.52
C SER A 199 -11.81 -12.16 -1.44
N THR A 200 -10.78 -12.78 -2.04
CA THR A 200 -9.86 -12.10 -2.95
C THR A 200 -10.58 -11.63 -4.23
N TYR A 201 -11.35 -12.51 -4.87
CA TYR A 201 -12.06 -12.19 -6.12
C TYR A 201 -13.16 -11.16 -5.89
N THR A 202 -13.96 -11.31 -4.83
CA THR A 202 -14.99 -10.33 -4.48
C THR A 202 -14.38 -8.94 -4.31
N ASN A 203 -13.25 -8.84 -3.64
CA ASN A 203 -12.56 -7.57 -3.42
C ASN A 203 -12.03 -6.96 -4.74
N CYS A 204 -11.40 -7.80 -5.59
CA CYS A 204 -10.84 -7.34 -6.87
C CYS A 204 -11.93 -7.00 -7.90
N ILE A 205 -13.02 -7.75 -7.96
CA ILE A 205 -14.16 -7.48 -8.85
C ILE A 205 -14.84 -6.17 -8.45
N THR A 206 -15.16 -6.00 -7.17
CA THR A 206 -15.77 -4.76 -6.67
C THR A 206 -14.88 -3.54 -6.94
N GLY A 207 -13.56 -3.71 -6.80
CA GLY A 207 -12.59 -2.66 -7.05
C GLY A 207 -12.21 -2.46 -8.53
N ILE A 208 -12.70 -3.28 -9.46
CA ILE A 208 -12.28 -3.29 -10.87
C ILE A 208 -10.75 -3.30 -11.01
N SER A 209 -10.13 -4.30 -10.40
CA SER A 209 -8.68 -4.51 -10.38
C SER A 209 -8.38 -6.01 -10.45
N LEU A 210 -8.86 -6.65 -11.51
CA LEU A 210 -8.79 -8.11 -11.68
C LEU A 210 -7.34 -8.59 -11.71
N GLU A 211 -6.45 -7.79 -12.27
CA GLU A 211 -5.01 -8.03 -12.33
C GLU A 211 -4.37 -8.20 -10.93
N LYS A 212 -4.97 -7.62 -9.90
CA LYS A 212 -4.50 -7.77 -8.50
C LYS A 212 -4.82 -9.13 -7.88
N ALA A 213 -5.68 -9.93 -8.51
CA ALA A 213 -5.96 -11.31 -8.12
C ALA A 213 -5.15 -12.33 -8.92
N ALA A 214 -4.37 -11.88 -9.92
CA ALA A 214 -3.53 -12.77 -10.71
C ALA A 214 -2.46 -13.42 -9.84
N ILE A 215 -2.35 -14.75 -9.88
CA ILE A 215 -1.31 -15.48 -9.14
C ILE A 215 0.00 -15.39 -9.95
N PRO A 216 1.08 -14.80 -9.38
CA PRO A 216 2.37 -14.72 -10.06
C PRO A 216 3.05 -16.10 -10.14
N MET A 217 4.20 -16.18 -10.84
CA MET A 217 5.03 -17.38 -10.76
C MET A 217 5.32 -17.73 -9.31
N HIS A 218 5.17 -19.01 -8.94
CA HIS A 218 5.42 -19.43 -7.57
C HIS A 218 6.23 -20.73 -7.53
N PHE A 219 7.04 -20.84 -6.49
CA PHE A 219 7.94 -21.98 -6.27
C PHE A 219 7.78 -22.47 -4.83
N GLU A 220 8.33 -23.65 -4.56
CA GLU A 220 8.22 -24.27 -3.23
C GLU A 220 9.03 -23.49 -2.17
N THR A 221 10.16 -22.88 -2.57
CA THR A 221 11.12 -22.29 -1.63
C THR A 221 11.45 -20.83 -1.96
N ASP A 222 11.83 -20.06 -0.94
CA ASP A 222 12.32 -18.69 -1.11
C ASP A 222 13.60 -18.66 -1.97
N ARG A 223 14.48 -19.68 -1.81
CA ARG A 223 15.73 -19.81 -2.61
C ARG A 223 15.46 -19.91 -4.09
N GLU A 224 14.45 -20.68 -4.51
CA GLU A 224 14.07 -20.81 -5.91
C GLU A 224 13.53 -19.48 -6.45
N CYS A 225 12.65 -18.80 -5.69
CA CYS A 225 12.11 -17.51 -6.06
C CYS A 225 13.23 -16.48 -6.27
N ILE A 226 14.19 -16.38 -5.34
CA ILE A 226 15.32 -15.44 -5.43
C ILE A 226 16.22 -15.78 -6.62
N ARG A 227 16.54 -17.06 -6.84
CA ARG A 227 17.35 -17.49 -7.98
C ARG A 227 16.71 -17.09 -9.31
N VAL A 228 15.41 -17.30 -9.46
CA VAL A 228 14.67 -16.94 -10.68
C VAL A 228 14.58 -15.42 -10.82
N ALA A 229 14.31 -14.70 -9.74
CA ALA A 229 14.27 -13.24 -9.73
C ALA A 229 15.60 -12.66 -10.22
N LEU A 230 16.71 -13.00 -9.59
CA LEU A 230 18.05 -12.50 -9.94
C LEU A 230 18.48 -12.95 -11.34
N GLY A 231 18.09 -14.13 -11.79
CA GLY A 231 18.34 -14.59 -13.18
C GLY A 231 17.54 -13.83 -14.25
N SER A 232 16.57 -12.99 -13.85
CA SER A 232 15.66 -12.29 -14.76
C SER A 232 15.79 -10.75 -14.73
N VAL A 233 16.82 -10.20 -14.07
CA VAL A 233 17.04 -8.74 -13.98
C VAL A 233 18.04 -8.21 -15.01
N GLY A 234 18.50 -9.05 -15.91
CA GLY A 234 19.48 -8.73 -16.95
C GLY A 234 20.83 -9.42 -16.71
N LEU A 235 21.89 -8.92 -17.37
CA LEU A 235 23.25 -9.47 -17.25
C LEU A 235 23.97 -8.92 -16.01
N ILE A 236 23.28 -8.92 -14.86
CA ILE A 236 23.81 -8.46 -13.58
C ILE A 236 24.14 -9.71 -12.75
N PRO A 237 25.41 -9.90 -12.36
CA PRO A 237 25.76 -11.00 -11.46
C PRO A 237 25.06 -10.85 -10.10
N PRO A 238 24.65 -11.94 -9.46
CA PRO A 238 23.92 -11.89 -8.19
C PRO A 238 24.60 -11.03 -7.10
N GLU A 239 25.92 -11.08 -7.03
CA GLU A 239 26.74 -10.30 -6.06
C GLU A 239 26.76 -8.79 -6.36
N ARG A 240 26.34 -8.37 -7.54
CA ARG A 240 26.19 -6.96 -7.93
C ARG A 240 24.73 -6.51 -8.03
N SER A 241 23.79 -7.39 -7.73
CA SER A 241 22.37 -7.07 -7.76
C SER A 241 21.97 -6.17 -6.60
N ARG A 242 21.17 -5.17 -6.88
CA ARG A 242 20.57 -4.25 -5.93
C ARG A 242 19.36 -4.93 -5.28
N VAL A 243 19.55 -5.56 -4.15
CA VAL A 243 18.51 -6.27 -3.42
C VAL A 243 18.12 -5.50 -2.18
N VAL A 244 16.81 -5.32 -1.99
CA VAL A 244 16.23 -4.77 -0.76
C VAL A 244 15.24 -5.78 -0.22
N ARG A 245 15.30 -6.07 1.07
CA ARG A 245 14.33 -6.90 1.77
C ARG A 245 13.68 -6.10 2.89
N ILE A 246 12.38 -6.14 2.92
CA ILE A 246 11.53 -5.48 3.91
C ILE A 246 10.60 -6.50 4.58
N LYS A 247 10.20 -6.23 5.81
CA LYS A 247 9.17 -7.03 6.45
C LYS A 247 7.85 -6.92 5.70
N ASN A 248 7.36 -5.71 5.53
CA ASN A 248 6.17 -5.38 4.73
C ASN A 248 6.20 -3.89 4.37
N THR A 249 5.21 -3.40 3.62
CA THR A 249 5.16 -2.00 3.17
C THR A 249 4.71 -0.99 4.24
N LEU A 250 4.41 -1.43 5.45
CA LEU A 250 4.07 -0.58 6.58
C LEU A 250 5.26 -0.40 7.54
N GLN A 251 6.17 -1.39 7.61
CA GLN A 251 7.32 -1.41 8.52
C GLN A 251 8.60 -1.33 7.71
N LEU A 252 9.17 -0.12 7.62
CA LEU A 252 10.35 0.23 6.83
C LEU A 252 11.46 0.89 7.66
N ASP A 253 11.31 0.91 8.95
CA ASP A 253 12.29 1.43 9.91
C ASP A 253 13.60 0.63 9.89
N GLU A 254 13.53 -0.67 9.65
CA GLU A 254 14.69 -1.53 9.43
C GLU A 254 14.50 -2.37 8.15
N VAL A 255 15.55 -2.37 7.32
CA VAL A 255 15.55 -3.11 6.05
C VAL A 255 16.88 -3.83 5.86
N GLU A 256 16.87 -5.00 5.21
CA GLU A 256 18.10 -5.64 4.76
C GLU A 256 18.40 -5.22 3.31
N VAL A 257 19.64 -4.88 3.01
CA VAL A 257 20.07 -4.47 1.67
C VAL A 257 21.34 -5.18 1.25
N SER A 258 21.54 -5.41 -0.04
CA SER A 258 22.78 -5.97 -0.56
C SER A 258 23.94 -4.98 -0.38
N GLU A 259 25.17 -5.50 -0.25
CA GLU A 259 26.38 -4.73 0.00
C GLU A 259 26.65 -3.65 -1.06
N ILE A 260 26.13 -3.78 -2.25
CA ILE A 260 26.28 -2.82 -3.34
C ILE A 260 25.79 -1.40 -2.98
N TYR A 261 24.90 -1.28 -1.99
CA TYR A 261 24.41 0.01 -1.52
C TYR A 261 25.33 0.70 -0.49
N LYS A 262 26.43 0.06 -0.06
CA LYS A 262 27.29 0.56 1.01
C LYS A 262 27.78 1.99 0.77
N ASP A 263 28.26 2.28 -0.45
CA ASP A 263 28.76 3.61 -0.80
C ASP A 263 27.64 4.64 -0.86
N GLU A 264 26.44 4.25 -1.29
CA GLU A 264 25.25 5.11 -1.33
C GLU A 264 24.73 5.42 0.08
N ILE A 265 24.88 4.50 1.03
CA ILE A 265 24.53 4.72 2.45
C ILE A 265 25.51 5.65 3.15
N THR A 266 26.83 5.50 2.88
CA THR A 266 27.95 6.22 3.57
C THR A 266 27.83 7.73 3.37
N GLY A 267 27.04 8.40 2.95
CA GLY A 267 26.90 9.87 2.86
C GLY A 267 25.53 10.36 3.30
N ARG A 268 24.65 9.43 3.68
CA ARG A 268 23.27 9.74 4.02
C ARG A 268 23.10 9.89 5.53
N GLN A 269 22.53 11.02 5.94
CA GLN A 269 22.23 11.30 7.36
C GLN A 269 20.93 10.65 7.84
N ASP A 270 20.11 10.17 6.92
CA ASP A 270 18.82 9.53 7.19
C ASP A 270 18.91 8.01 7.26
N LEU A 271 20.09 7.42 7.09
CA LEU A 271 20.36 5.99 7.17
C LEU A 271 21.49 5.68 8.15
N GLU A 272 21.30 4.60 8.89
CA GLU A 272 22.29 4.02 9.80
C GLU A 272 22.53 2.55 9.45
N ILE A 273 23.78 2.10 9.43
CA ILE A 273 24.14 0.69 9.27
C ILE A 273 24.14 0.04 10.66
N LEU A 274 23.13 -0.79 10.93
CA LEU A 274 22.99 -1.49 12.21
C LEU A 274 23.87 -2.73 12.29
N GLU A 275 24.03 -3.45 11.16
CA GLU A 275 24.89 -4.62 11.04
C GLU A 275 25.70 -4.59 9.74
N GLY A 276 26.90 -5.21 9.78
CA GLY A 276 27.72 -5.42 8.59
C GLY A 276 27.14 -6.48 7.65
N PRO A 277 27.69 -6.59 6.42
CA PRO A 277 27.23 -7.56 5.44
C PRO A 277 27.44 -9.00 5.93
N ARG A 278 26.44 -9.84 5.70
CA ARG A 278 26.47 -11.27 5.96
C ARG A 278 25.93 -12.04 4.76
N PRO A 279 26.37 -13.28 4.55
CA PRO A 279 25.79 -14.13 3.50
C PRO A 279 24.29 -14.35 3.75
N ILE A 280 23.51 -14.34 2.67
CA ILE A 280 22.11 -14.71 2.75
C ILE A 280 21.97 -16.16 3.24
N SER A 281 21.19 -16.39 4.26
CA SER A 281 21.02 -17.72 4.87
C SER A 281 19.63 -18.28 4.63
N PHE A 282 19.57 -19.60 4.44
CA PHE A 282 18.34 -20.36 4.24
C PHE A 282 18.30 -21.52 5.23
N ASP A 283 17.10 -21.84 5.70
CA ASP A 283 16.89 -23.04 6.49
C ASP A 283 17.04 -24.32 5.63
N ALA A 284 16.93 -25.48 6.28
CA ALA A 284 17.03 -26.79 5.60
C ALA A 284 15.97 -27.01 4.52
N ARG A 285 14.87 -26.24 4.55
CA ARG A 285 13.80 -26.28 3.56
C ARG A 285 13.98 -25.25 2.44
N GLY A 286 15.06 -24.45 2.47
CA GLY A 286 15.34 -23.42 1.47
C GLY A 286 14.57 -22.11 1.66
N ASN A 287 14.03 -21.87 2.85
CA ASN A 287 13.39 -20.61 3.17
C ASN A 287 14.36 -19.64 3.83
N LEU A 288 14.21 -18.34 3.57
CA LEU A 288 15.00 -17.30 4.23
C LEU A 288 14.79 -17.33 5.74
N ALA A 289 15.89 -17.15 6.47
CA ALA A 289 15.84 -16.86 7.88
C ALA A 289 14.96 -15.62 8.16
N PRO A 290 14.32 -15.50 9.34
CA PRO A 290 13.60 -14.29 9.70
C PRO A 290 14.44 -13.04 9.54
N LEU A 291 13.82 -11.93 9.16
CA LEU A 291 14.46 -10.61 9.17
C LEU A 291 14.85 -10.28 10.61
N ILE A 292 16.09 -9.86 10.82
CA ILE A 292 16.54 -9.40 12.14
C ILE A 292 16.06 -7.98 12.32
N VAL A 293 15.30 -7.74 13.38
CA VAL A 293 14.81 -6.41 13.78
C VAL A 293 15.41 -6.07 15.13
N HIS A 294 16.19 -4.98 15.19
CA HIS A 294 16.93 -4.55 16.40
C HIS A 294 16.07 -3.65 17.32
N GLY A 295 14.99 -3.10 16.79
CA GLY A 295 14.18 -2.05 17.42
C GLY A 295 12.91 -2.49 18.10
N ALA A 296 12.73 -3.77 18.46
CA ALA A 296 11.51 -4.24 19.14
C ALA A 296 11.21 -3.52 20.47
N ASP A 297 12.21 -2.92 21.11
CA ASP A 297 12.09 -2.21 22.41
C ASP A 297 11.85 -0.69 22.29
N ARG A 298 11.85 -0.10 21.08
CA ARG A 298 11.69 1.36 20.90
C ARG A 298 10.23 1.84 20.92
N LYS A 299 9.26 0.96 21.13
CA LYS A 299 7.81 1.30 21.19
C LYS A 299 7.31 1.66 22.61
N GLY A 300 8.20 1.85 23.60
CA GLY A 300 7.83 1.97 24.99
C GLY A 300 8.10 3.29 25.70
N ASP A 301 8.81 4.26 25.11
CA ASP A 301 9.11 5.53 25.80
C ASP A 301 8.92 6.72 24.84
N ASN A 302 7.65 7.25 24.81
CA ASN A 302 7.38 8.70 24.73
C ASN A 302 5.89 8.95 24.88
#